data_3d89cca0575a6b56ef81cc40dbc84e4e
#
_entry.id   3d89cca0575a6b56ef81cc40dbc84e4e
#
_cell.length_a   1.000
_cell.length_b   1.000
_cell.length_c   1.000
_cell.angle_alpha   90.00
_cell.angle_beta   90.00
_cell.angle_gamma   90.00
#
_symmetry.space_group_name_H-M   'P 1'
#
loop_
_entity.id
_entity.type
_entity.pdbx_description
1 polymer ?
#
loop_
_entity_poly.entity_id
_entity_poly.type
_entity_poly.pdbx_seq_one_letter_code
_entity_poly.pdbx_strand_id
1 'polypeptide(L)'
;KERFDKDSFIKNLLLDNLLLVDIYNRAKKLHIEADVRRVVMILELNQEKDHSSVESVKSLFGGKSRDFITAVDEKSIIIVKELEEGEGYPEMDKLAHTIMDTLDLNKDGEDVHMAYGTIVNELKEVSRSYKEARMALDVGKIFFGDREVIAYSSLGIGRLIYQLPIPLC
;
A
#
# COMPACT_ATOMS: atom_id res chain seq x y z
N LYS A 1 -13.20 18.19 7.93
CA LYS A 1 -13.22 18.57 6.52
C LYS A 1 -11.86 18.42 5.85
N GLU A 2 -10.80 18.90 6.51
CA GLU A 2 -9.44 18.74 5.98
C GLU A 2 -9.07 17.27 5.86
N ARG A 3 -9.46 16.48 6.84
CA ARG A 3 -9.20 15.05 6.84
C ARG A 3 -9.89 14.36 5.67
N PHE A 4 -11.13 14.76 5.39
CA PHE A 4 -11.87 14.23 4.26
C PHE A 4 -11.21 14.61 2.94
N ASP A 5 -10.74 15.87 2.84
CA ASP A 5 -10.08 16.33 1.61
C ASP A 5 -8.79 15.59 1.35
N LYS A 6 -8.02 15.29 2.39
CA LYS A 6 -6.79 14.51 2.26
C LYS A 6 -7.10 13.08 1.84
N ASP A 7 -8.11 12.47 2.44
CA ASP A 7 -8.49 11.09 2.09
C ASP A 7 -8.93 11.00 0.64
N SER A 8 -9.76 11.94 0.20
CA SER A 8 -10.21 12.00 -1.18
C SER A 8 -9.05 12.18 -2.15
N PHE A 9 -8.12 13.07 -1.80
CA PHE A 9 -6.93 13.31 -2.62
C PHE A 9 -6.10 12.03 -2.76
N ILE A 10 -5.83 11.36 -1.66
CA ILE A 10 -5.01 10.14 -1.67
C ILE A 10 -5.69 9.02 -2.46
N LYS A 11 -7.00 8.85 -2.29
CA LYS A 11 -7.72 7.84 -3.08
C LYS A 11 -7.60 8.08 -4.57
N ASN A 12 -7.79 9.33 -5.00
CA ASN A 12 -7.70 9.67 -6.40
C ASN A 12 -6.27 9.54 -6.92
N LEU A 13 -5.29 9.85 -6.09
CA LEU A 13 -3.88 9.69 -6.42
C LEU A 13 -3.54 8.21 -6.64
N LEU A 14 -3.97 7.35 -5.74
CA LEU A 14 -3.74 5.90 -5.85
C LEU A 14 -4.35 5.32 -7.11
N LEU A 15 -5.55 5.77 -7.46
CA LEU A 15 -6.28 5.28 -8.62
C LEU A 15 -5.87 5.95 -9.93
N ASP A 16 -4.88 6.84 -9.87
CA ASP A 16 -4.32 7.52 -11.04
C ASP A 16 -5.38 8.37 -11.76
N ASN A 17 -6.24 9.02 -10.99
CA ASN A 17 -7.33 9.84 -11.51
C ASN A 17 -7.02 11.33 -11.57
N LEU A 18 -5.79 11.73 -11.27
CA LEU A 18 -5.42 13.13 -11.18
C LEU A 18 -4.40 13.50 -12.27
N LEU A 19 -4.56 14.68 -12.83
CA LEU A 19 -3.56 15.24 -13.71
C LEU A 19 -2.34 15.68 -12.89
N LEU A 20 -1.17 15.65 -13.51
CA LEU A 20 0.07 15.97 -12.82
C LEU A 20 0.02 17.34 -12.13
N VAL A 21 -0.49 18.36 -12.84
CA VAL A 21 -0.57 19.71 -12.29
C VAL A 21 -1.49 19.72 -11.05
N ASP A 22 -2.56 18.93 -11.08
CA ASP A 22 -3.49 18.87 -9.96
C ASP A 22 -2.89 18.16 -8.76
N ILE A 23 -2.04 17.19 -9.00
CA ILE A 23 -1.35 16.48 -7.90
C ILE A 23 -0.55 17.49 -7.08
N TYR A 24 0.28 18.29 -7.74
CA TYR A 24 1.13 19.24 -7.03
C TYR A 24 0.36 20.40 -6.41
N ASN A 25 -0.63 20.92 -7.12
CA ASN A 25 -1.42 22.05 -6.62
C ASN A 25 -2.25 21.63 -5.39
N ARG A 26 -2.90 20.48 -5.45
CA ARG A 26 -3.71 20.01 -4.36
C ARG A 26 -2.88 19.57 -3.16
N ALA A 27 -1.73 18.94 -3.42
CA ALA A 27 -0.83 18.55 -2.34
C ALA A 27 -0.36 19.78 -1.57
N LYS A 28 -0.02 20.85 -2.27
CA LYS A 28 0.40 22.09 -1.64
C LYS A 28 -0.70 22.67 -0.74
N LYS A 29 -1.93 22.68 -1.23
CA LYS A 29 -3.07 23.17 -0.44
C LYS A 29 -3.31 22.32 0.81
N LEU A 30 -3.06 21.04 0.72
CA LEU A 30 -3.31 20.09 1.81
C LEU A 30 -2.08 19.91 2.70
N HIS A 31 -1.01 20.63 2.42
CA HIS A 31 0.24 20.54 3.18
C HIS A 31 0.86 19.13 3.13
N ILE A 32 0.77 18.49 1.97
CA ILE A 32 1.36 17.18 1.73
C ILE A 32 2.63 17.39 0.93
N GLU A 33 3.76 16.92 1.46
CA GLU A 33 5.04 17.07 0.76
C GLU A 33 5.10 16.16 -0.44
N ALA A 34 5.60 16.69 -1.56
CA ALA A 34 5.64 15.97 -2.82
C ALA A 34 6.90 15.13 -2.99
N ASP A 35 8.02 15.58 -2.44
CA ASP A 35 9.34 15.00 -2.70
C ASP A 35 9.89 14.21 -1.50
N VAL A 36 9.10 13.32 -0.97
CA VAL A 36 9.53 12.42 0.11
C VAL A 36 9.35 10.99 -0.35
N ARG A 37 10.13 10.09 0.23
CA ARG A 37 10.06 8.67 -0.11
C ARG A 37 8.84 8.05 0.53
N ARG A 38 8.10 7.29 -0.27
CA ARG A 38 6.89 6.59 0.18
C ARG A 38 6.82 5.21 -0.44
N VAL A 39 6.07 4.33 0.20
CA VAL A 39 5.76 3.01 -0.33
C VAL A 39 4.28 2.74 -0.05
N VAL A 40 3.62 2.06 -0.96
CA VAL A 40 2.22 1.67 -0.76
C VAL A 40 2.17 0.22 -0.31
N MET A 41 1.43 -0.01 0.76
CA MET A 41 1.16 -1.33 1.30
C MET A 41 -0.33 -1.61 1.21
N ILE A 42 -0.69 -2.85 0.91
CA ILE A 42 -2.09 -3.27 0.85
C ILE A 42 -2.27 -4.44 1.80
N LEU A 43 -3.22 -4.30 2.71
CA LEU A 43 -3.65 -5.39 3.57
C LEU A 43 -5.00 -5.87 3.07
N GLU A 44 -5.06 -7.11 2.59
CA GLU A 44 -6.30 -7.69 2.08
C GLU A 44 -6.86 -8.67 3.11
N LEU A 45 -8.09 -8.42 3.51
CA LEU A 45 -8.81 -9.27 4.46
C LEU A 45 -9.67 -10.27 3.69
N ASN A 46 -9.93 -11.43 4.28
CA ASN A 46 -10.76 -12.43 3.62
C ASN A 46 -12.26 -12.14 3.74
N GLN A 47 -12.62 -11.22 4.59
CA GLN A 47 -14.01 -10.77 4.79
C GLN A 47 -14.06 -9.26 4.67
N GLU A 48 -15.27 -8.75 4.44
CA GLU A 48 -15.46 -7.31 4.43
C GLU A 48 -14.94 -6.71 5.73
N LYS A 49 -14.10 -5.69 5.60
CA LYS A 49 -13.56 -5.02 6.77
C LYS A 49 -14.65 -4.20 7.44
N ASP A 50 -14.63 -4.20 8.75
CA ASP A 50 -15.51 -3.33 9.52
C ASP A 50 -14.74 -2.10 9.96
N HIS A 51 -15.45 -1.19 10.62
CA HIS A 51 -14.86 0.05 11.09
C HIS A 51 -13.71 -0.21 12.08
N SER A 52 -13.84 -1.25 12.90
CA SER A 52 -12.83 -1.52 13.92
C SER A 52 -11.50 -2.01 13.31
N SER A 53 -11.54 -2.73 12.18
CA SER A 53 -10.33 -3.15 11.50
C SER A 53 -9.52 -1.95 11.00
N VAL A 54 -10.19 -1.00 10.37
CA VAL A 54 -9.55 0.21 9.88
C VAL A 54 -8.97 1.02 11.04
N GLU A 55 -9.74 1.19 12.09
CA GLU A 55 -9.27 1.95 13.26
C GLU A 55 -8.11 1.28 13.96
N SER A 56 -8.09 -0.06 14.00
CA SER A 56 -6.97 -0.80 14.59
C SER A 56 -5.69 -0.57 13.81
N VAL A 57 -5.77 -0.57 12.48
CA VAL A 57 -4.60 -0.27 11.63
C VAL A 57 -4.14 1.15 11.88
N LYS A 58 -5.07 2.11 11.88
CA LYS A 58 -4.72 3.52 12.10
C LYS A 58 -4.01 3.74 13.43
N SER A 59 -4.40 3.01 14.46
CA SER A 59 -3.82 3.20 15.79
C SER A 59 -2.35 2.80 15.85
N LEU A 60 -1.90 1.92 14.96
CA LEU A 60 -0.49 1.52 14.91
C LEU A 60 0.43 2.63 14.43
N PHE A 61 -0.09 3.62 13.73
CA PHE A 61 0.72 4.68 13.15
C PHE A 61 0.72 5.97 13.96
N GLY A 62 -0.15 6.06 14.98
CA GLY A 62 -0.23 7.23 15.84
C GLY A 62 -0.84 8.44 15.16
N GLY A 63 -1.20 9.44 15.97
CA GLY A 63 -1.89 10.62 15.47
C GLY A 63 -1.03 11.64 14.77
N LYS A 64 0.29 11.54 14.90
CA LYS A 64 1.23 12.49 14.29
C LYS A 64 1.88 11.95 13.03
N SER A 65 1.48 10.78 12.61
CA SER A 65 2.04 10.16 11.43
C SER A 65 1.70 10.95 10.17
N ARG A 66 2.64 10.98 9.23
CA ARG A 66 2.41 11.54 7.89
C ARG A 66 1.93 10.47 6.93
N ASP A 67 1.67 9.31 7.44
CA ASP A 67 1.18 8.20 6.65
C ASP A 67 -0.31 8.34 6.39
N PHE A 68 -0.78 7.75 5.30
CA PHE A 68 -2.19 7.78 4.96
C PHE A 68 -2.73 6.36 4.99
N ILE A 69 -3.89 6.20 5.58
CA ILE A 69 -4.57 4.91 5.65
C ILE A 69 -5.96 5.11 5.08
N THR A 70 -6.24 4.39 4.00
CA THR A 70 -7.50 4.55 3.29
C THR A 70 -7.98 3.21 2.74
N ALA A 71 -9.07 3.23 2.00
CA ALA A 71 -9.64 2.04 1.38
C ALA A 71 -10.25 2.42 0.04
N VAL A 72 -10.05 1.55 -0.94
CA VAL A 72 -10.67 1.75 -2.27
C VAL A 72 -11.67 0.63 -2.58
N ASP A 73 -11.74 -0.39 -1.74
CA ASP A 73 -12.74 -1.45 -1.85
C ASP A 73 -13.08 -1.99 -0.45
N GLU A 74 -13.94 -3.00 -0.40
CA GLU A 74 -14.50 -3.48 0.86
C GLU A 74 -13.57 -4.39 1.66
N LYS A 75 -12.56 -4.97 1.02
CA LYS A 75 -11.70 -5.97 1.67
C LYS A 75 -10.28 -5.52 1.89
N SER A 76 -9.90 -4.37 1.35
CA SER A 76 -8.51 -3.92 1.39
C SER A 76 -8.35 -2.66 2.22
N ILE A 77 -7.26 -2.61 2.96
CA ILE A 77 -6.82 -1.41 3.65
C ILE A 77 -5.50 -1.01 3.02
N ILE A 78 -5.42 0.24 2.58
CA ILE A 78 -4.25 0.74 1.87
C ILE A 78 -3.50 1.70 2.77
N ILE A 79 -2.20 1.48 2.90
CA ILE A 79 -1.31 2.29 3.70
C ILE A 79 -0.30 2.95 2.78
N VAL A 80 -0.26 4.28 2.78
CA VAL A 80 0.78 5.02 2.08
C VAL A 80 1.76 5.46 3.16
N LYS A 81 2.89 4.75 3.22
CA LYS A 81 3.87 4.93 4.29
C LYS A 81 4.98 5.85 3.84
N GLU A 82 5.24 6.91 4.61
CA GLU A 82 6.39 7.77 4.38
C GLU A 82 7.62 7.15 5.06
N LEU A 83 8.75 7.10 4.36
CA LEU A 83 9.99 6.56 4.89
C LEU A 83 10.85 7.70 5.43
N GLU A 84 11.44 7.46 6.58
CA GLU A 84 12.41 8.38 7.15
C GLU A 84 13.78 8.09 6.56
N GLU A 85 14.71 9.02 6.76
CA GLU A 85 16.08 8.85 6.30
C GLU A 85 16.66 7.59 6.91
N GLY A 86 17.32 6.79 6.08
CA GLY A 86 17.90 5.53 6.52
C GLY A 86 16.99 4.33 6.48
N GLU A 87 15.68 4.54 6.30
CA GLU A 87 14.75 3.43 6.17
C GLU A 87 14.69 2.94 4.72
N GLY A 88 14.46 1.64 4.57
CA GLY A 88 14.32 1.02 3.27
C GLY A 88 13.45 -0.23 3.36
N TYR A 89 13.65 -1.16 2.43
CA TYR A 89 12.82 -2.36 2.37
C TYR A 89 12.88 -3.22 3.63
N PRO A 90 14.04 -3.39 4.30
CA PRO A 90 14.04 -4.20 5.52
C PRO A 90 13.11 -3.66 6.59
N GLU A 91 13.05 -2.34 6.75
CA GLU A 91 12.16 -1.71 7.72
C GLU A 91 10.69 -1.87 7.30
N MET A 92 10.43 -1.79 5.99
CA MET A 92 9.07 -1.95 5.48
C MET A 92 8.58 -3.39 5.63
N ASP A 93 9.46 -4.36 5.38
CA ASP A 93 9.11 -5.76 5.58
C ASP A 93 8.82 -6.04 7.06
N LYS A 94 9.64 -5.50 7.94
CA LYS A 94 9.44 -5.62 9.37
C LYS A 94 8.12 -5.00 9.81
N LEU A 95 7.81 -3.82 9.29
CA LEU A 95 6.56 -3.14 9.59
C LEU A 95 5.37 -3.98 9.15
N ALA A 96 5.43 -4.56 7.95
CA ALA A 96 4.34 -5.39 7.44
C ALA A 96 4.10 -6.59 8.34
N HIS A 97 5.17 -7.27 8.77
CA HIS A 97 5.03 -8.39 9.68
C HIS A 97 4.50 -7.95 11.04
N THR A 98 4.94 -6.79 11.52
CA THR A 98 4.45 -6.24 12.79
C THR A 98 2.95 -5.97 12.73
N ILE A 99 2.46 -5.44 11.61
CA ILE A 99 1.04 -5.19 11.43
C ILE A 99 0.27 -6.51 11.49
N MET A 100 0.75 -7.53 10.78
CA MET A 100 0.09 -8.83 10.76
C MET A 100 0.05 -9.46 12.15
N ASP A 101 1.17 -9.41 12.87
CA ASP A 101 1.28 -10.01 14.20
C ASP A 101 0.46 -9.26 15.24
N THR A 102 0.54 -7.92 15.22
CA THR A 102 -0.13 -7.09 16.22
C THR A 102 -1.65 -7.20 16.11
N LEU A 103 -2.16 -7.29 14.89
CA LEU A 103 -3.59 -7.41 14.66
C LEU A 103 -4.08 -8.86 14.76
N ASP A 104 -3.15 -9.80 14.87
CA ASP A 104 -3.47 -11.22 15.03
C ASP A 104 -4.43 -11.69 13.95
N LEU A 105 -4.16 -11.29 12.71
CA LEU A 105 -5.11 -11.44 11.62
C LEU A 105 -5.26 -12.87 11.10
N ASN A 106 -4.28 -13.74 11.35
CA ASN A 106 -4.33 -15.12 10.86
C ASN A 106 -4.61 -16.16 11.95
N LYS A 107 -5.03 -15.71 13.12
CA LYS A 107 -5.16 -16.63 14.26
C LYS A 107 -6.24 -17.70 14.08
N ASP A 108 -7.25 -17.41 13.27
CA ASP A 108 -8.34 -18.36 13.03
C ASP A 108 -8.19 -19.09 11.71
N GLY A 109 -6.98 -19.08 11.13
CA GLY A 109 -6.74 -19.70 9.84
C GLY A 109 -7.31 -18.93 8.68
N GLU A 110 -7.64 -17.67 8.90
CA GLU A 110 -8.17 -16.83 7.84
C GLU A 110 -7.09 -16.53 6.79
N ASP A 111 -7.53 -16.41 5.55
CA ASP A 111 -6.63 -16.16 4.43
C ASP A 111 -6.40 -14.67 4.26
N VAL A 112 -5.53 -14.12 5.08
CA VAL A 112 -5.20 -12.68 5.09
C VAL A 112 -3.81 -12.49 4.53
N HIS A 113 -3.67 -11.57 3.59
CA HIS A 113 -2.40 -11.30 2.91
C HIS A 113 -2.07 -9.83 2.92
N MET A 114 -0.79 -9.54 2.85
CA MET A 114 -0.29 -8.18 2.75
C MET A 114 0.79 -8.12 1.69
N ALA A 115 0.83 -7.03 0.93
CA ALA A 115 1.84 -6.84 -0.09
C ALA A 115 2.24 -5.38 -0.12
N TYR A 116 3.45 -5.10 -0.64
CA TYR A 116 3.87 -3.71 -0.83
C TYR A 116 4.64 -3.57 -2.14
N GLY A 117 4.52 -2.38 -2.72
CA GLY A 117 5.18 -2.04 -3.96
C GLY A 117 6.60 -1.57 -3.74
N THR A 118 7.16 -0.88 -4.73
CA THR A 118 8.49 -0.33 -4.61
C THR A 118 8.43 1.05 -3.94
N ILE A 119 9.55 1.41 -3.32
CA ILE A 119 9.71 2.73 -2.73
C ILE A 119 9.83 3.75 -3.84
N VAL A 120 9.02 4.80 -3.76
CA VAL A 120 9.01 5.88 -4.74
C VAL A 120 9.49 7.16 -4.10
N ASN A 121 9.98 8.10 -4.90
CA ASN A 121 10.61 9.32 -4.42
C ASN A 121 9.72 10.56 -4.56
N GLU A 122 8.66 10.47 -5.33
CA GLU A 122 7.79 11.59 -5.59
C GLU A 122 6.34 11.19 -5.49
N LEU A 123 5.52 12.14 -5.11
CA LEU A 123 4.08 11.92 -4.93
C LEU A 123 3.41 11.40 -6.20
N LYS A 124 3.83 11.89 -7.37
CA LYS A 124 3.25 11.44 -8.65
C LYS A 124 3.48 9.95 -8.92
N GLU A 125 4.44 9.33 -8.24
CA GLU A 125 4.77 7.93 -8.45
C GLU A 125 4.03 6.99 -7.50
N VAL A 126 3.24 7.53 -6.59
CA VAL A 126 2.52 6.71 -5.60
C VAL A 126 1.57 5.73 -6.28
N SER A 127 0.92 6.13 -7.38
CA SER A 127 0.03 5.22 -8.11
C SER A 127 0.78 4.01 -8.65
N ARG A 128 2.03 4.18 -9.05
CA ARG A 128 2.85 3.05 -9.50
C ARG A 128 3.10 2.07 -8.36
N SER A 129 3.47 2.58 -7.18
CA SER A 129 3.69 1.72 -6.02
C SER A 129 2.41 0.97 -5.65
N TYR A 130 1.26 1.63 -5.75
CA TYR A 130 -0.03 0.98 -5.52
C TYR A 130 -0.30 -0.15 -6.51
N LYS A 131 -0.07 0.09 -7.80
CA LYS A 131 -0.27 -0.92 -8.84
C LYS A 131 0.65 -2.12 -8.63
N GLU A 132 1.90 -1.84 -8.23
CA GLU A 132 2.86 -2.88 -7.91
C GLU A 132 2.43 -3.71 -6.70
N ALA A 133 1.96 -3.04 -5.65
CA ALA A 133 1.47 -3.73 -4.47
C ALA A 133 0.27 -4.61 -4.81
N ARG A 134 -0.65 -4.09 -5.62
CA ARG A 134 -1.82 -4.86 -6.06
C ARG A 134 -1.40 -6.09 -6.87
N MET A 135 -0.45 -5.91 -7.78
CA MET A 135 0.05 -7.03 -8.58
C MET A 135 0.75 -8.07 -7.70
N ALA A 136 1.58 -7.61 -6.77
CA ALA A 136 2.27 -8.52 -5.85
C ALA A 136 1.27 -9.33 -5.03
N LEU A 137 0.20 -8.68 -4.59
CA LEU A 137 -0.84 -9.34 -3.82
C LEU A 137 -1.52 -10.44 -4.64
N ASP A 138 -1.92 -10.12 -5.87
CA ASP A 138 -2.63 -11.05 -6.73
C ASP A 138 -1.73 -12.22 -7.15
N VAL A 139 -0.51 -11.93 -7.59
CA VAL A 139 0.46 -12.98 -7.98
C VAL A 139 0.85 -13.82 -6.76
N GLY A 140 1.04 -13.16 -5.63
CA GLY A 140 1.43 -13.85 -4.41
C GLY A 140 0.38 -14.85 -3.94
N LYS A 141 -0.88 -14.52 -4.05
CA LYS A 141 -1.95 -15.43 -3.66
C LYS A 141 -1.96 -16.69 -4.53
N ILE A 142 -1.59 -16.55 -5.80
CA ILE A 142 -1.57 -17.68 -6.74
C ILE A 142 -0.34 -18.57 -6.52
N PHE A 143 0.83 -17.95 -6.41
CA PHE A 143 2.10 -18.70 -6.39
C PHE A 143 2.72 -18.84 -5.01
N PHE A 144 2.35 -18.00 -4.07
CA PHE A 144 2.96 -17.97 -2.74
C PHE A 144 1.90 -17.85 -1.65
N GLY A 145 0.83 -18.62 -1.79
CA GLY A 145 -0.33 -18.51 -0.90
C GLY A 145 -0.03 -18.77 0.57
N ASP A 146 1.11 -19.42 0.86
CA ASP A 146 1.53 -19.66 2.23
C ASP A 146 2.26 -18.46 2.85
N ARG A 147 2.57 -17.44 2.06
CA ARG A 147 3.23 -16.24 2.57
C ARG A 147 2.22 -15.19 2.99
N GLU A 148 2.42 -14.63 4.16
CA GLU A 148 1.58 -13.58 4.68
C GLU A 148 1.92 -12.22 4.09
N VAL A 149 3.22 -11.98 3.83
CA VAL A 149 3.71 -10.69 3.33
C VAL A 149 4.49 -10.90 2.05
N ILE A 150 4.14 -10.13 1.03
CA ILE A 150 4.73 -10.27 -0.30
C ILE A 150 5.23 -8.91 -0.77
N ALA A 151 6.54 -8.83 -1.05
CA ALA A 151 7.15 -7.61 -1.58
C ALA A 151 7.26 -7.72 -3.10
N TYR A 152 6.80 -6.69 -3.81
CA TYR A 152 6.90 -6.66 -5.26
C TYR A 152 8.35 -6.83 -5.72
N SER A 153 9.27 -6.10 -5.08
CA SER A 153 10.68 -6.11 -5.48
C SER A 153 11.34 -7.47 -5.28
N SER A 154 10.89 -8.25 -4.30
CA SER A 154 11.51 -9.54 -3.99
C SER A 154 11.02 -10.68 -4.87
N LEU A 155 9.89 -10.52 -5.53
CA LEU A 155 9.30 -11.56 -6.35
C LEU A 155 9.88 -11.61 -7.77
N GLY A 156 10.57 -10.57 -8.19
CA GLY A 156 11.06 -10.51 -9.57
C GLY A 156 9.92 -10.50 -10.57
N ILE A 157 8.78 -9.96 -10.21
CA ILE A 157 7.58 -9.98 -11.06
C ILE A 157 7.85 -9.41 -12.44
N GLY A 158 8.64 -8.34 -12.53
CA GLY A 158 8.99 -7.77 -13.82
C GLY A 158 9.69 -8.77 -14.71
N ARG A 159 10.61 -9.55 -14.16
CA ARG A 159 11.29 -10.61 -14.92
C ARG A 159 10.32 -11.71 -15.32
N LEU A 160 9.45 -12.10 -14.41
CA LEU A 160 8.48 -13.13 -14.69
C LEU A 160 7.58 -12.74 -15.85
N ILE A 161 7.10 -11.51 -15.85
CA ILE A 161 6.23 -11.00 -16.91
C ILE A 161 6.96 -10.97 -18.25
N TYR A 162 8.21 -10.52 -18.27
CA TYR A 162 8.99 -10.48 -19.51
C TYR A 162 9.38 -11.84 -20.03
N GLN A 163 9.41 -12.84 -19.17
CA GLN A 163 9.73 -14.21 -19.57
C GLN A 163 8.53 -14.96 -20.11
N LEU A 164 7.32 -14.45 -19.88
CA LEU A 164 6.13 -15.08 -20.42
C LEU A 164 6.09 -14.86 -21.93
N PRO A 165 5.79 -15.91 -22.70
CA PRO A 165 5.64 -15.76 -24.15
C PRO A 165 4.52 -14.78 -24.46
N ILE A 166 4.87 -13.71 -25.17
CA ILE A 166 3.91 -12.67 -25.52
C ILE A 166 2.71 -13.20 -26.31
N PRO A 167 2.89 -14.18 -27.22
CA PRO A 167 1.75 -14.72 -27.96
C PRO A 167 0.69 -15.38 -27.11
N LEU A 168 0.96 -15.61 -25.84
CA LEU A 168 -0.04 -16.13 -24.93
C LEU A 168 -1.08 -15.08 -24.57
N CYS A 169 -0.79 -13.85 -24.88
CA CYS A 169 -1.66 -12.74 -24.54
C CYS A 169 -2.62 -12.46 -25.69
#